data_076a2460ffcd794b04d0e35cf8f5de00
#
_entry.id   076a2460ffcd794b04d0e35cf8f5de00
#
_cell.length_a   1.000
_cell.length_b   1.000
_cell.length_c   1.000
_cell.angle_alpha   90.00
_cell.angle_beta   90.00
_cell.angle_gamma   90.00
#
_symmetry.space_group_name_H-M   'P 1'
#
loop_
_entity.id
_entity.type
_entity.pdbx_description
1 polymer ?
#
loop_
_entity_poly.entity_id
_entity_poly.type
_entity_poly.pdbx_seq_one_letter_code
_entity_poly.pdbx_strand_id
1 'polypeptide(L)'
;MESRIPLSVAIITKDEADNLPGCLQSVAFAEQIVVVDSGSTDDTVKAALALGCEVFDEPWCGFGPQKQRAVDKCRNDWVLILDADERIPPETAEMIKKIVSEPPVASGYSFPRKNFFQGKWIKHAGWWPDRVVRLFRRDCGCLTDVRVHEAVNVKGSVAALDCAIEHFTES
;
A
#
# COMPACT_ATOMS: atom_id res chain seq x y z
N MET A 1 13.54 15.30 -13.69
CA MET A 1 12.99 14.69 -12.48
C MET A 1 11.49 14.93 -12.43
N GLU A 2 10.73 13.87 -12.39
CA GLU A 2 9.29 14.00 -12.16
C GLU A 2 9.05 14.53 -10.75
N SER A 3 8.18 15.53 -10.61
CA SER A 3 7.79 16.02 -9.30
C SER A 3 6.93 14.96 -8.60
N ARG A 4 7.14 14.80 -7.29
CA ARG A 4 6.34 13.90 -6.48
C ARG A 4 4.95 14.49 -6.24
N ILE A 5 3.94 13.62 -6.14
CA ILE A 5 2.57 14.05 -5.90
C ILE A 5 2.25 14.03 -4.41
N PRO A 6 1.24 14.81 -3.95
CA PRO A 6 0.87 14.86 -2.53
C PRO A 6 0.11 13.61 -2.09
N LEU A 7 0.82 12.49 -2.10
CA LEU A 7 0.35 11.17 -1.69
C LEU A 7 1.27 10.65 -0.60
N SER A 8 0.70 10.05 0.44
CA SER A 8 1.43 9.29 1.44
C SER A 8 1.20 7.80 1.22
N VAL A 9 2.27 7.01 1.24
CA VAL A 9 2.20 5.55 1.16
C VAL A 9 2.50 4.97 2.53
N ALA A 10 1.66 4.05 3.01
CA ALA A 10 1.80 3.41 4.31
C ALA A 10 2.11 1.92 4.12
N ILE A 11 3.21 1.47 4.68
CA ILE A 11 3.70 0.09 4.54
C ILE A 11 4.10 -0.43 5.91
N ILE A 12 3.74 -1.68 6.21
CA ILE A 12 4.25 -2.39 7.39
C ILE A 12 5.24 -3.46 6.94
N THR A 13 6.29 -3.68 7.72
CA THR A 13 7.36 -4.63 7.36
C THR A 13 7.79 -5.51 8.53
N LYS A 14 8.22 -6.73 8.19
CA LYS A 14 8.95 -7.65 9.03
C LYS A 14 9.72 -8.60 8.13
N ASP A 15 11.06 -8.44 8.07
CA ASP A 15 11.95 -9.29 7.26
C ASP A 15 11.51 -9.39 5.79
N GLU A 16 11.39 -8.22 5.13
CA GLU A 16 10.93 -8.07 3.74
C GLU A 16 12.02 -7.52 2.82
N ALA A 17 13.29 -7.79 3.11
CA ALA A 17 14.41 -7.22 2.37
C ALA A 17 14.38 -7.56 0.86
N ASP A 18 13.85 -8.73 0.50
CA ASP A 18 13.79 -9.17 -0.90
C ASP A 18 12.67 -8.47 -1.68
N ASN A 19 11.53 -8.21 -1.05
CA ASN A 19 10.35 -7.64 -1.71
C ASN A 19 10.28 -6.12 -1.63
N LEU A 20 10.72 -5.54 -0.52
CA LEU A 20 10.52 -4.13 -0.23
C LEU A 20 11.10 -3.19 -1.29
N PRO A 21 12.32 -3.39 -1.83
CA PRO A 21 12.86 -2.49 -2.84
C PRO A 21 11.97 -2.35 -4.08
N GLY A 22 11.43 -3.44 -4.60
CA GLY A 22 10.51 -3.40 -5.74
C GLY A 22 9.21 -2.68 -5.43
N CYS A 23 8.66 -2.88 -4.24
CA CYS A 23 7.50 -2.16 -3.74
C CYS A 23 7.78 -0.65 -3.71
N LEU A 24 8.87 -0.24 -3.07
CA LEU A 24 9.23 1.17 -2.90
C LEU A 24 9.50 1.87 -4.23
N GLN A 25 10.20 1.21 -5.15
CA GLN A 25 10.45 1.76 -6.47
C GLN A 25 9.16 2.02 -7.24
N SER A 26 8.17 1.16 -7.08
CA SER A 26 6.88 1.29 -7.78
C SER A 26 6.05 2.48 -7.28
N VAL A 27 6.36 3.05 -6.11
CA VAL A 27 5.66 4.20 -5.52
C VAL A 27 6.58 5.40 -5.31
N ALA A 28 7.70 5.47 -6.02
CA ALA A 28 8.67 6.55 -5.89
C ALA A 28 8.08 7.93 -6.25
N PHE A 29 6.95 7.97 -6.93
CA PHE A 29 6.24 9.20 -7.26
C PHE A 29 5.51 9.83 -6.05
N ALA A 30 5.40 9.13 -4.93
CA ALA A 30 4.72 9.65 -3.74
C ALA A 30 5.63 10.59 -2.95
N GLU A 31 5.06 11.66 -2.43
CA GLU A 31 5.80 12.64 -1.63
C GLU A 31 6.28 12.07 -0.30
N GLN A 32 5.50 11.18 0.31
CA GLN A 32 5.82 10.57 1.59
C GLN A 32 5.66 9.05 1.52
N ILE A 33 6.65 8.32 2.01
CA ILE A 33 6.53 6.87 2.21
C ILE A 33 6.85 6.58 3.68
N VAL A 34 5.88 6.03 4.40
CA VAL A 34 5.99 5.65 5.80
C VAL A 34 6.14 4.14 5.87
N VAL A 35 7.19 3.68 6.53
CA VAL A 35 7.43 2.25 6.79
C VAL A 35 7.42 2.04 8.31
N VAL A 36 6.48 1.22 8.78
CA VAL A 36 6.43 0.81 10.19
C VAL A 36 6.99 -0.62 10.26
N ASP A 37 8.14 -0.76 10.88
CA ASP A 37 8.86 -2.03 10.99
C ASP A 37 8.69 -2.62 12.39
N SER A 38 8.46 -3.93 12.45
CA SER A 38 8.23 -4.64 13.72
C SER A 38 9.43 -5.50 14.14
N GLY A 39 10.64 -4.98 13.96
CA GLY A 39 11.86 -5.62 14.43
C GLY A 39 12.51 -6.55 13.41
N SER A 40 12.63 -6.13 12.15
CA SER A 40 13.35 -6.90 11.13
C SER A 40 14.80 -7.14 11.52
N THR A 41 15.28 -8.33 11.24
CA THR A 41 16.68 -8.72 11.50
C THR A 41 17.53 -8.75 10.24
N ASP A 42 16.90 -8.61 9.08
CA ASP A 42 17.58 -8.51 7.77
C ASP A 42 17.79 -7.04 7.37
N ASP A 43 18.11 -6.78 6.10
CA ASP A 43 18.37 -5.44 5.58
C ASP A 43 17.12 -4.61 5.24
N THR A 44 15.94 -5.00 5.72
CA THR A 44 14.67 -4.31 5.43
C THR A 44 14.74 -2.81 5.76
N VAL A 45 15.11 -2.47 7.00
CA VAL A 45 15.16 -1.07 7.45
C VAL A 45 16.22 -0.28 6.68
N LYS A 46 17.38 -0.90 6.44
CA LYS A 46 18.46 -0.28 5.67
C LYS A 46 18.00 0.07 4.25
N ALA A 47 17.29 -0.85 3.59
CA ALA A 47 16.77 -0.62 2.25
C ALA A 47 15.73 0.52 2.23
N ALA A 48 14.85 0.56 3.21
CA ALA A 48 13.84 1.62 3.31
C ALA A 48 14.49 3.00 3.51
N LEU A 49 15.45 3.10 4.41
CA LEU A 49 16.18 4.34 4.66
C LEU A 49 16.95 4.81 3.43
N ALA A 50 17.59 3.88 2.71
CA ALA A 50 18.35 4.20 1.50
C ALA A 50 17.45 4.78 0.38
N LEU A 51 16.17 4.43 0.34
CA LEU A 51 15.20 4.93 -0.64
C LEU A 51 14.41 6.14 -0.14
N GLY A 52 14.81 6.73 0.99
CA GLY A 52 14.24 7.98 1.48
C GLY A 52 12.95 7.84 2.26
N CYS A 53 12.63 6.65 2.75
CA CYS A 53 11.42 6.43 3.55
C CYS A 53 11.58 6.96 4.98
N GLU A 54 10.45 7.34 5.58
CA GLU A 54 10.36 7.58 7.02
C GLU A 54 10.10 6.24 7.70
N VAL A 55 11.05 5.75 8.49
CA VAL A 55 10.98 4.43 9.11
C VAL A 55 10.73 4.58 10.61
N PHE A 56 9.76 3.83 11.09
CA PHE A 56 9.39 3.81 12.52
C PHE A 56 9.46 2.37 13.02
N ASP A 57 10.14 2.17 14.14
CA ASP A 57 10.22 0.85 14.80
C ASP A 57 9.10 0.75 15.82
N GLU A 58 8.16 -0.17 15.59
CA GLU A 58 7.02 -0.38 16.46
C GLU A 58 6.78 -1.86 16.70
N PRO A 59 6.59 -2.31 17.95
CA PRO A 59 6.31 -3.71 18.23
C PRO A 59 5.05 -4.18 17.52
N TRP A 60 5.05 -5.44 17.10
CA TRP A 60 3.89 -6.03 16.43
C TRP A 60 2.65 -5.99 17.31
N CYS A 61 1.55 -5.51 16.76
CA CYS A 61 0.27 -5.43 17.48
C CYS A 61 -0.93 -5.96 16.66
N GLY A 62 -0.66 -6.70 15.59
CA GLY A 62 -1.66 -7.23 14.68
C GLY A 62 -1.69 -6.46 13.35
N PHE A 63 -2.21 -7.08 12.29
CA PHE A 63 -2.19 -6.49 10.94
C PHE A 63 -2.94 -5.16 10.87
N GLY A 64 -4.18 -5.12 11.33
CA GLY A 64 -4.99 -3.90 11.30
C GLY A 64 -4.39 -2.78 12.13
N PRO A 65 -4.14 -2.97 13.42
CA PRO A 65 -3.51 -1.94 14.27
C PRO A 65 -2.14 -1.48 13.77
N GLN A 66 -1.31 -2.40 13.25
CA GLN A 66 0.01 -2.03 12.73
C GLN A 66 -0.11 -1.14 11.49
N LYS A 67 -1.00 -1.48 10.57
CA LYS A 67 -1.29 -0.65 9.39
C LYS A 67 -1.88 0.70 9.79
N GLN A 68 -2.75 0.73 10.80
CA GLN A 68 -3.31 1.98 11.30
C GLN A 68 -2.22 2.90 11.86
N ARG A 69 -1.22 2.36 12.55
CA ARG A 69 -0.07 3.14 13.01
C ARG A 69 0.66 3.80 11.85
N ALA A 70 0.83 3.07 10.74
CA ALA A 70 1.47 3.63 9.54
C ALA A 70 0.62 4.75 8.93
N VAL A 71 -0.70 4.55 8.83
CA VAL A 71 -1.63 5.58 8.34
C VAL A 71 -1.60 6.82 9.22
N ASP A 72 -1.56 6.65 10.54
CA ASP A 72 -1.54 7.78 11.50
C ASP A 72 -0.30 8.67 11.35
N LYS A 73 0.77 8.15 10.76
CA LYS A 73 2.01 8.89 10.49
C LYS A 73 2.01 9.58 9.12
N CYS A 74 0.99 9.35 8.31
CA CYS A 74 0.85 9.98 6.99
C CYS A 74 0.36 11.41 7.13
N ARG A 75 0.94 12.33 6.33
CA ARG A 75 0.60 13.76 6.41
C ARG A 75 -0.25 14.27 5.26
N ASN A 76 -0.32 13.53 4.16
CA ASN A 76 -1.10 13.96 3.00
C ASN A 76 -2.57 13.55 3.10
N ASP A 77 -3.43 14.23 2.36
CA ASP A 77 -4.87 13.95 2.36
C ASP A 77 -5.21 12.62 1.71
N TRP A 78 -4.37 12.16 0.77
CA TRP A 78 -4.52 10.86 0.15
C TRP A 78 -3.49 9.88 0.70
N VAL A 79 -3.96 8.69 1.06
CA VAL A 79 -3.12 7.61 1.57
C VAL A 79 -3.31 6.37 0.71
N LEU A 80 -2.18 5.76 0.32
CA LEU A 80 -2.15 4.46 -0.34
C LEU A 80 -1.52 3.46 0.62
N ILE A 81 -2.25 2.40 0.97
CA ILE A 81 -1.71 1.31 1.77
C ILE A 81 -1.21 0.21 0.84
N LEU A 82 0.01 -0.25 1.07
CA LEU A 82 0.60 -1.38 0.35
C LEU A 82 1.21 -2.37 1.33
N ASP A 83 1.15 -3.64 0.97
CA ASP A 83 1.99 -4.66 1.59
C ASP A 83 3.37 -4.65 0.92
N ALA A 84 4.41 -5.07 1.65
CA ALA A 84 5.79 -5.01 1.13
C ALA A 84 6.01 -5.88 -0.11
N ASP A 85 5.18 -6.90 -0.32
CA ASP A 85 5.21 -7.78 -1.48
C ASP A 85 4.24 -7.35 -2.59
N GLU A 86 3.70 -6.13 -2.50
CA GLU A 86 2.85 -5.56 -3.54
C GLU A 86 3.62 -4.51 -4.36
N ARG A 87 3.18 -4.31 -5.60
CA ARG A 87 3.77 -3.33 -6.52
C ARG A 87 2.69 -2.62 -7.31
N ILE A 88 2.93 -1.36 -7.61
CA ILE A 88 2.05 -0.53 -8.44
C ILE A 88 2.57 -0.51 -9.87
N PRO A 89 1.88 -1.15 -10.83
CA PRO A 89 2.28 -1.07 -12.23
C PRO A 89 2.21 0.37 -12.77
N PRO A 90 2.95 0.69 -13.84
CA PRO A 90 2.96 2.05 -14.40
C PRO A 90 1.56 2.59 -14.76
N GLU A 91 0.68 1.79 -15.32
CA GLU A 91 -0.68 2.20 -15.65
C GLU A 91 -1.50 2.54 -14.42
N THR A 92 -1.33 1.79 -13.34
CA THR A 92 -2.00 2.05 -12.06
C THR A 92 -1.43 3.30 -11.40
N ALA A 93 -0.11 3.51 -11.48
CA ALA A 93 0.55 4.72 -11.00
C ALA A 93 -0.03 5.97 -11.68
N GLU A 94 -0.23 5.93 -13.00
CA GLU A 94 -0.80 7.06 -13.74
C GLU A 94 -2.23 7.36 -13.30
N MET A 95 -3.04 6.33 -13.04
CA MET A 95 -4.40 6.52 -12.53
C MET A 95 -4.39 7.14 -11.13
N ILE A 96 -3.50 6.69 -10.25
CA ILE A 96 -3.37 7.26 -8.90
C ILE A 96 -2.96 8.73 -8.98
N LYS A 97 -1.99 9.07 -9.82
CA LYS A 97 -1.55 10.44 -10.03
C LYS A 97 -2.72 11.33 -10.47
N LYS A 98 -3.53 10.84 -11.40
CA LYS A 98 -4.72 11.55 -11.89
C LYS A 98 -5.72 11.81 -10.77
N ILE A 99 -6.05 10.78 -9.98
CA ILE A 99 -7.01 10.89 -8.88
C ILE A 99 -6.53 11.92 -7.84
N VAL A 100 -5.28 11.85 -7.45
CA VAL A 100 -4.72 12.74 -6.41
C VAL A 100 -4.63 14.19 -6.89
N SER A 101 -4.43 14.41 -8.20
CA SER A 101 -4.29 15.76 -8.76
C SER A 101 -5.62 16.45 -9.08
N GLU A 102 -6.74 15.73 -9.09
CA GLU A 102 -8.05 16.26 -9.41
C GLU A 102 -8.90 16.45 -8.15
N PRO A 103 -9.97 17.27 -8.21
CA PRO A 103 -10.90 17.36 -7.08
C PRO A 103 -11.50 15.99 -6.75
N PRO A 104 -11.67 15.65 -5.45
CA PRO A 104 -12.15 14.33 -5.06
C PRO A 104 -13.58 14.05 -5.55
N VAL A 105 -13.79 12.92 -6.22
CA VAL A 105 -15.11 12.44 -6.62
C VAL A 105 -15.54 11.20 -5.81
N ALA A 106 -14.62 10.59 -5.09
CA ALA A 106 -14.86 9.47 -4.19
C ALA A 106 -13.97 9.60 -2.97
N SER A 107 -14.33 8.94 -1.88
CA SER A 107 -13.56 8.96 -0.64
C SER A 107 -12.52 7.83 -0.60
N GLY A 108 -12.67 6.82 -1.44
CA GLY A 108 -11.74 5.71 -1.56
C GLY A 108 -11.88 4.98 -2.88
N TYR A 109 -10.90 4.14 -3.16
CA TYR A 109 -10.82 3.38 -4.40
C TYR A 109 -10.38 1.96 -4.13
N SER A 110 -11.06 0.99 -4.77
CA SER A 110 -10.66 -0.41 -4.75
C SER A 110 -9.95 -0.77 -6.06
N PHE A 111 -9.01 -1.69 -5.95
CA PHE A 111 -8.20 -2.19 -7.06
C PHE A 111 -8.36 -3.70 -7.16
N PRO A 112 -8.40 -4.27 -8.37
CA PRO A 112 -8.19 -5.70 -8.50
C PRO A 112 -6.74 -6.02 -8.16
N ARG A 113 -6.50 -7.07 -7.39
CA ARG A 113 -5.17 -7.51 -7.02
C ARG A 113 -4.81 -8.75 -7.80
N LYS A 114 -3.74 -8.67 -8.60
CA LYS A 114 -3.20 -9.82 -9.34
C LYS A 114 -2.23 -10.56 -8.45
N ASN A 115 -2.59 -11.77 -8.07
CA ASN A 115 -1.75 -12.62 -7.23
C ASN A 115 -0.84 -13.49 -8.10
N PHE A 116 0.47 -13.31 -7.92
CA PHE A 116 1.50 -14.10 -8.58
C PHE A 116 2.09 -15.08 -7.57
N PHE A 117 2.13 -16.34 -7.96
CA PHE A 117 2.78 -17.37 -7.16
C PHE A 117 3.88 -18.01 -8.00
N GLN A 118 5.12 -17.97 -7.51
CA GLN A 118 6.29 -18.47 -8.24
C GLN A 118 6.35 -17.92 -9.67
N GLY A 119 6.11 -16.61 -9.82
CA GLY A 119 6.17 -15.91 -11.10
C GLY A 119 4.97 -16.09 -12.03
N LYS A 120 3.93 -16.81 -11.60
CA LYS A 120 2.74 -17.07 -12.43
C LYS A 120 1.51 -16.38 -11.86
N TRP A 121 0.76 -15.70 -12.74
CA TRP A 121 -0.51 -15.10 -12.36
C TRP A 121 -1.56 -16.18 -12.12
N ILE A 122 -2.11 -16.19 -10.90
CA ILE A 122 -3.16 -17.14 -10.50
C ILE A 122 -4.52 -16.49 -10.71
N LYS A 123 -5.24 -16.96 -11.74
CA LYS A 123 -6.58 -16.46 -12.11
C LYS A 123 -7.73 -17.33 -11.57
N HIS A 124 -7.44 -18.54 -11.12
CA HIS A 124 -8.45 -19.55 -10.81
C HIS A 124 -8.73 -19.66 -9.31
N ALA A 125 -9.74 -20.43 -8.94
CA ALA A 125 -10.13 -20.72 -7.55
C ALA A 125 -10.57 -19.48 -6.76
N GLY A 126 -11.25 -18.52 -7.40
CA GLY A 126 -11.76 -17.33 -6.76
C GLY A 126 -10.71 -16.26 -6.43
N TRP A 127 -9.49 -16.41 -6.96
CA TRP A 127 -8.41 -15.45 -6.73
C TRP A 127 -8.43 -14.25 -7.69
N TRP A 128 -9.36 -14.22 -8.62
CA TRP A 128 -9.49 -13.10 -9.55
C TRP A 128 -10.96 -12.85 -9.91
N PRO A 129 -11.43 -11.60 -9.85
CA PRO A 129 -10.73 -10.45 -9.28
C PRO A 129 -10.78 -10.47 -7.74
N ASP A 130 -9.60 -10.34 -7.12
CA ASP A 130 -9.44 -10.15 -5.69
C ASP A 130 -9.38 -8.63 -5.45
N ARG A 131 -10.48 -8.01 -5.03
CA ARG A 131 -10.54 -6.55 -4.88
C ARG A 131 -10.21 -6.10 -3.49
N VAL A 132 -9.34 -5.08 -3.40
CA VAL A 132 -8.91 -4.51 -2.14
C VAL A 132 -9.01 -2.98 -2.20
N VAL A 133 -9.46 -2.36 -1.11
CA VAL A 133 -9.43 -0.91 -0.94
C VAL A 133 -8.04 -0.52 -0.49
N ARG A 134 -7.33 0.28 -1.28
CA ARG A 134 -5.94 0.65 -0.98
C ARG A 134 -5.68 2.15 -1.00
N LEU A 135 -6.47 2.92 -1.74
CA LEU A 135 -6.34 4.38 -1.84
C LEU A 135 -7.55 5.02 -1.20
N PHE A 136 -7.34 5.95 -0.28
CA PHE A 136 -8.45 6.62 0.40
C PHE A 136 -8.03 7.99 0.94
N ARG A 137 -9.03 8.84 1.18
CA ARG A 137 -8.84 10.09 1.91
C ARG A 137 -8.52 9.78 3.36
N ARG A 138 -7.45 10.36 3.89
CA ARG A 138 -6.95 10.08 5.24
C ARG A 138 -8.00 10.30 6.33
N ASP A 139 -8.83 11.33 6.17
CA ASP A 139 -9.89 11.65 7.12
C ASP A 139 -11.15 10.78 6.98
N CYS A 140 -11.22 9.95 5.95
CA CYS A 140 -12.38 9.10 5.67
C CYS A 140 -12.13 7.62 5.93
N GLY A 141 -10.87 7.17 6.02
CA GLY A 141 -10.55 5.75 6.10
C GLY A 141 -9.85 5.35 7.39
N CYS A 142 -10.16 4.16 7.87
CA CYS A 142 -9.45 3.53 8.98
C CYS A 142 -9.39 2.02 8.76
N LEU A 143 -8.42 1.37 9.40
CA LEU A 143 -8.29 -0.08 9.35
C LEU A 143 -9.24 -0.73 10.34
N THR A 144 -9.95 -1.77 9.88
CA THR A 144 -10.79 -2.57 10.77
C THR A 144 -9.92 -3.58 11.52
N ASP A 145 -10.21 -3.78 12.80
CA ASP A 145 -9.54 -4.77 13.63
C ASP A 145 -10.26 -6.12 13.53
N VAL A 146 -10.25 -6.70 12.32
CA VAL A 146 -10.79 -8.04 12.10
C VAL A 146 -9.62 -9.02 12.04
N ARG A 147 -9.64 -10.02 12.90
CA ARG A 147 -8.52 -10.97 13.11
C ARG A 147 -8.10 -11.75 11.86
N VAL A 148 -8.98 -11.93 10.89
CA VAL A 148 -8.73 -12.80 9.73
C VAL A 148 -8.47 -11.99 8.46
N HIS A 149 -9.13 -10.84 8.31
CA HIS A 149 -8.99 -9.98 7.14
C HIS A 149 -9.03 -8.53 7.58
N GLU A 150 -7.86 -7.90 7.69
CA GLU A 150 -7.83 -6.47 7.86
C GLU A 150 -8.33 -5.81 6.57
N ALA A 151 -9.20 -4.83 6.73
CA ALA A 151 -9.75 -4.10 5.61
C ALA A 151 -9.81 -2.62 5.94
N VAL A 152 -9.71 -1.78 4.91
CA VAL A 152 -9.91 -0.34 5.05
C VAL A 152 -11.41 -0.08 5.03
N ASN A 153 -11.91 0.54 6.11
CA ASN A 153 -13.30 1.01 6.21
C ASN A 153 -13.32 2.49 5.85
N VAL A 154 -14.05 2.84 4.78
CA VAL A 154 -14.12 4.20 4.26
C VAL A 154 -15.49 4.80 4.51
N LYS A 155 -15.51 6.00 5.11
CA LYS A 155 -16.73 6.80 5.21
C LYS A 155 -16.92 7.55 3.89
N GLY A 156 -18.04 7.31 3.22
CA GLY A 156 -18.35 7.90 1.93
C GLY A 156 -18.29 6.88 0.81
N SER A 157 -18.15 7.35 -0.41
CA SER A 157 -18.19 6.48 -1.59
C SER A 157 -16.84 5.84 -1.87
N VAL A 158 -16.88 4.58 -2.29
CA VAL A 158 -15.70 3.84 -2.78
C VAL A 158 -15.95 3.47 -4.23
N ALA A 159 -15.07 3.93 -5.12
CA ALA A 159 -15.15 3.61 -6.54
C ALA A 159 -14.23 2.43 -6.86
N ALA A 160 -14.65 1.59 -7.82
CA ALA A 160 -13.88 0.45 -8.26
C ALA A 160 -13.06 0.83 -9.50
N LEU A 161 -11.75 0.58 -9.45
CA LEU A 161 -10.86 0.80 -10.59
C LEU A 161 -10.61 -0.53 -11.31
N ASP A 162 -10.25 -0.44 -12.60
CA ASP A 162 -9.92 -1.61 -13.41
C ASP A 162 -8.41 -1.89 -13.46
N CYS A 163 -7.58 -0.89 -13.15
CA CYS A 163 -6.14 -1.07 -13.07
C CYS A 163 -5.75 -1.83 -11.80
N ALA A 164 -4.78 -2.73 -11.91
CA ALA A 164 -4.47 -3.69 -10.86
C ALA A 164 -3.29 -3.29 -9.99
N ILE A 165 -3.26 -3.84 -8.78
CA ILE A 165 -2.07 -3.93 -7.93
C ILE A 165 -1.52 -5.35 -8.10
N GLU A 166 -0.21 -5.48 -8.23
CA GLU A 166 0.45 -6.78 -8.32
C GLU A 166 0.94 -7.25 -6.96
N HIS A 167 0.64 -8.50 -6.62
CA HIS A 167 1.00 -9.12 -5.35
C HIS A 167 1.85 -10.36 -5.63
N PHE A 168 3.08 -10.37 -5.12
CA PHE A 168 4.04 -11.43 -5.37
C PHE A 168 4.19 -12.30 -4.12
N THR A 169 3.52 -13.46 -4.13
CA THR A 169 3.60 -14.42 -3.04
C THR A 169 4.71 -15.42 -3.35
N GLU A 170 5.70 -15.50 -2.50
CA GLU A 170 6.71 -16.55 -2.56
C GLU A 170 6.34 -17.64 -1.55
N SER A 171 5.83 -18.73 -2.07
CA SER A 171 5.48 -19.99 -1.38
C SER A 171 4.79 -19.93 -0.11
#